data_c0aaa46211d7d9dfaaadad9f855c021e
#
_entry.id   c0aaa46211d7d9dfaaadad9f855c021e
#
_cell.length_a   1.000
_cell.length_b   1.000
_cell.length_c   1.000
_cell.angle_alpha   90.00
_cell.angle_beta   90.00
_cell.angle_gamma   90.00
#
_symmetry.space_group_name_H-M   'P 1'
#
loop_
_entity.id
_entity.type
_entity.pdbx_description
1 polymer ?
#
loop_
_entity_poly.entity_id
_entity_poly.type
_entity_poly.pdbx_seq_one_letter_code
_entity_poly.pdbx_strand_id
1 'polypeptide(L)'
;ALPILSHYYDTDPNYRNKYIPILDVIEELATKFDNQERYKNSRVLKSLSTSRKYRYLNTSLQEFTRSKYHRDFTKYRFRDLTEKFLQDFVVWIQVRAAKRGNTGDVSGKLRKLKAVCLYAKEQGVYNVNLNAFGSFKEKLKHRITTPKGVSPEVMQQIESFDRMLLTKKEQFYLDLFLFSYYAGGMSAIDVCLLTRDQIKDDQIIYERTKYDKQARVIIIDKAADIIERYRTEAYMNYVFPTIKRCNPTQQKLYGRVKRINEKVNETLQKICDRCSIKSRVTWGTARSSYISKMIDEGFHPLQVAELAGNSPQTIYRHYYTISDKEKMKGKMNDIF
;
A
#
# COMPACT_ATOMS: atom_id res chain seq x y z
N ALA A 1 -31.20 -11.23 30.69
CA ALA A 1 -30.10 -12.22 30.42
C ALA A 1 -28.87 -11.58 29.78
N LEU A 2 -29.02 -10.60 28.84
CA LEU A 2 -27.91 -9.95 28.14
C LEU A 2 -26.96 -9.11 29.04
N PRO A 3 -27.43 -8.32 30.01
CA PRO A 3 -26.56 -7.55 30.91
C PRO A 3 -25.69 -8.43 31.82
N ILE A 4 -26.18 -9.57 32.26
CA ILE A 4 -25.45 -10.52 33.13
C ILE A 4 -24.30 -11.18 32.32
N LEU A 5 -24.55 -11.55 31.06
CA LEU A 5 -23.52 -12.14 30.19
C LEU A 5 -22.39 -11.16 29.87
N SER A 6 -22.69 -9.86 29.65
CA SER A 6 -21.66 -8.85 29.43
C SER A 6 -20.74 -8.67 30.64
N HIS A 7 -21.29 -8.71 31.85
CA HIS A 7 -20.52 -8.61 33.09
C HIS A 7 -19.49 -9.76 33.21
N TYR A 8 -19.88 -11.00 32.89
CA TYR A 8 -18.95 -12.14 32.93
C TYR A 8 -17.87 -12.06 31.85
N TYR A 9 -18.15 -11.46 30.71
CA TYR A 9 -17.13 -11.21 29.69
C TYR A 9 -16.04 -10.26 30.16
N ASP A 10 -16.40 -9.27 30.96
CA ASP A 10 -15.46 -8.24 31.42
C ASP A 10 -14.70 -8.66 32.68
N THR A 11 -15.24 -9.60 33.46
CA THR A 11 -14.72 -9.97 34.80
C THR A 11 -14.08 -11.35 34.89
N ASP A 12 -14.43 -12.31 33.99
CA ASP A 12 -13.85 -13.66 33.97
C ASP A 12 -13.16 -13.96 32.62
N PRO A 13 -11.82 -13.91 32.57
CA PRO A 13 -11.05 -14.24 31.36
C PRO A 13 -11.33 -15.64 30.81
N ASN A 14 -11.59 -16.63 31.67
CA ASN A 14 -11.87 -18.00 31.22
C ASN A 14 -13.21 -18.09 30.52
N TYR A 15 -14.25 -17.42 31.06
CA TYR A 15 -15.53 -17.34 30.40
C TYR A 15 -15.46 -16.61 29.08
N ARG A 16 -14.79 -15.43 29.04
CA ARG A 16 -14.52 -14.67 27.82
C ARG A 16 -13.84 -15.54 26.78
N ASN A 17 -12.73 -16.18 27.13
CA ASN A 17 -11.91 -16.96 26.19
C ASN A 17 -12.65 -18.18 25.62
N LYS A 18 -13.65 -18.72 26.33
CA LYS A 18 -14.48 -19.81 25.85
C LYS A 18 -15.58 -19.37 24.87
N TYR A 19 -16.12 -18.18 25.04
CA TYR A 19 -17.35 -17.75 24.34
C TYR A 19 -17.17 -16.54 23.42
N ILE A 20 -15.99 -15.89 23.39
CA ILE A 20 -15.78 -14.68 22.60
C ILE A 20 -16.07 -14.90 21.11
N PRO A 21 -16.88 -14.04 20.48
CA PRO A 21 -17.09 -14.06 19.03
C PRO A 21 -15.81 -13.71 18.27
N ILE A 22 -15.66 -14.27 17.07
CA ILE A 22 -14.55 -13.92 16.17
C ILE A 22 -14.59 -12.43 15.82
N LEU A 23 -15.78 -11.89 15.62
CA LEU A 23 -16.02 -10.47 15.31
C LEU A 23 -15.40 -9.55 16.36
N ASP A 24 -15.54 -9.86 17.64
CA ASP A 24 -15.04 -9.03 18.74
C ASP A 24 -13.51 -9.04 18.78
N VAL A 25 -12.88 -10.20 18.55
CA VAL A 25 -11.41 -10.29 18.45
C VAL A 25 -10.88 -9.54 17.22
N ILE A 26 -11.61 -9.54 16.10
CA ILE A 26 -11.24 -8.73 14.94
C ILE A 26 -11.26 -7.24 15.29
N GLU A 27 -12.29 -6.78 16.02
CA GLU A 27 -12.41 -5.37 16.39
C GLU A 27 -11.41 -4.97 17.47
N GLU A 28 -11.12 -5.84 18.44
CA GLU A 28 -10.03 -5.63 19.42
C GLU A 28 -8.69 -5.43 18.70
N LEU A 29 -8.38 -6.32 17.75
CA LEU A 29 -7.15 -6.22 16.98
C LEU A 29 -7.12 -4.97 16.10
N ALA A 30 -8.26 -4.59 15.50
CA ALA A 30 -8.38 -3.35 14.73
C ALA A 30 -8.15 -2.12 15.62
N THR A 31 -8.74 -2.08 16.82
CA THR A 31 -8.59 -1.01 17.80
C THR A 31 -7.15 -0.92 18.33
N LYS A 32 -6.48 -2.06 18.54
CA LYS A 32 -5.06 -2.09 18.88
C LYS A 32 -4.22 -1.35 17.82
N PHE A 33 -4.50 -1.58 16.52
CA PHE A 33 -3.82 -0.87 15.43
C PHE A 33 -4.22 0.62 15.32
N ASP A 34 -5.45 0.99 15.64
CA ASP A 34 -5.86 2.40 15.70
C ASP A 34 -5.11 3.17 16.80
N ASN A 35 -4.80 2.51 17.91
CA ASN A 35 -4.10 3.10 19.05
C ASN A 35 -2.58 2.99 18.95
N GLN A 36 -2.06 2.15 18.04
CA GLN A 36 -0.62 2.01 17.85
C GLN A 36 -0.03 3.24 17.18
N GLU A 37 0.73 3.99 17.96
CA GLU A 37 1.41 5.19 17.50
C GLU A 37 2.84 4.88 17.05
N ARG A 38 3.28 5.61 16.04
CA ARG A 38 4.65 5.60 15.51
C ARG A 38 5.07 7.02 15.23
N TYR A 39 6.31 7.35 15.62
CA TYR A 39 6.88 8.65 15.32
C TYR A 39 7.65 8.60 14.00
N LYS A 40 7.29 9.46 13.04
CA LYS A 40 7.95 9.54 11.72
C LYS A 40 7.90 10.96 11.17
N ASN A 41 9.03 11.43 10.64
CA ASN A 41 9.12 12.76 10.02
C ASN A 41 8.50 13.84 10.92
N SER A 42 8.90 13.86 12.21
CA SER A 42 8.37 14.79 13.22
C SER A 42 6.86 14.74 13.45
N ARG A 43 6.22 13.59 13.16
CA ARG A 43 4.76 13.38 13.32
C ARG A 43 4.46 12.08 14.03
N VAL A 44 3.43 12.11 14.86
CA VAL A 44 2.81 10.91 15.42
C VAL A 44 1.82 10.35 14.40
N LEU A 45 2.03 9.12 13.97
CA LEU A 45 1.19 8.42 12.99
C LEU A 45 0.57 7.17 13.62
N LYS A 46 -0.72 6.95 13.36
CA LYS A 46 -1.46 5.75 13.75
C LYS A 46 -1.58 4.75 12.58
N SER A 47 -1.72 3.48 12.90
CA SER A 47 -1.80 2.40 11.89
C SER A 47 -3.20 2.24 11.26
N LEU A 48 -3.89 3.36 10.99
CA LEU A 48 -5.28 3.43 10.51
C LEU A 48 -5.57 2.61 9.25
N SER A 49 -4.58 2.43 8.37
CA SER A 49 -4.75 1.63 7.16
C SER A 49 -4.82 0.13 7.46
N THR A 50 -4.14 -0.31 8.52
CA THR A 50 -4.14 -1.71 8.96
C THR A 50 -5.43 -2.04 9.68
N SER A 51 -5.86 -1.20 10.62
CA SER A 51 -7.13 -1.38 11.33
C SER A 51 -8.33 -1.44 10.37
N ARG A 52 -8.37 -0.52 9.40
CA ARG A 52 -9.41 -0.51 8.36
C ARG A 52 -9.48 -1.82 7.57
N LYS A 53 -8.33 -2.46 7.29
CA LYS A 53 -8.30 -3.75 6.59
C LYS A 53 -8.88 -4.89 7.42
N TYR A 54 -8.74 -4.85 8.75
CA TYR A 54 -9.41 -5.82 9.64
C TYR A 54 -10.92 -5.59 9.66
N ARG A 55 -11.38 -4.35 9.74
CA ARG A 55 -12.81 -4.03 9.64
C ARG A 55 -13.42 -4.43 8.30
N TYR A 56 -12.67 -4.29 7.17
CA TYR A 56 -13.12 -4.82 5.88
C TYR A 56 -13.16 -6.35 5.84
N LEU A 57 -12.25 -7.05 6.54
CA LEU A 57 -12.36 -8.49 6.71
C LEU A 57 -13.65 -8.84 7.46
N ASN A 58 -13.94 -8.14 8.55
CA ASN A 58 -15.15 -8.32 9.35
C ASN A 58 -16.41 -8.16 8.48
N THR A 59 -16.53 -7.05 7.75
CA THR A 59 -17.65 -6.82 6.81
C THR A 59 -17.76 -7.95 5.78
N SER A 60 -16.63 -8.42 5.21
CA SER A 60 -16.64 -9.52 4.24
C SER A 60 -17.13 -10.84 4.83
N LEU A 61 -16.78 -11.14 6.08
CA LEU A 61 -17.23 -12.34 6.79
C LEU A 61 -18.72 -12.27 7.13
N GLN A 62 -19.21 -11.12 7.58
CA GLN A 62 -20.64 -10.89 7.82
C GLN A 62 -21.48 -11.07 6.54
N GLU A 63 -21.06 -10.45 5.44
CA GLU A 63 -21.73 -10.60 4.13
C GLU A 63 -21.72 -12.06 3.65
N PHE A 64 -20.58 -12.75 3.82
CA PHE A 64 -20.43 -14.15 3.44
C PHE A 64 -21.36 -15.05 4.23
N THR A 65 -21.34 -15.00 5.58
CA THR A 65 -22.16 -15.90 6.42
C THR A 65 -23.65 -15.64 6.25
N ARG A 66 -24.04 -14.38 6.06
CA ARG A 66 -25.44 -14.02 5.77
C ARG A 66 -25.89 -14.55 4.43
N SER A 67 -25.06 -14.41 3.37
CA SER A 67 -25.44 -14.83 2.04
C SER A 67 -25.34 -16.35 1.80
N LYS A 68 -24.37 -17.03 2.41
CA LYS A 68 -24.11 -18.45 2.19
C LYS A 68 -24.81 -19.36 3.20
N TYR A 69 -24.85 -18.95 4.48
CA TYR A 69 -25.33 -19.78 5.57
C TYR A 69 -26.60 -19.24 6.23
N HIS A 70 -27.12 -18.08 5.77
CA HIS A 70 -28.29 -17.41 6.37
C HIS A 70 -28.15 -17.22 7.89
N ARG A 71 -26.92 -16.98 8.36
CA ARG A 71 -26.55 -16.87 9.76
C ARG A 71 -25.75 -15.60 10.04
N ASP A 72 -26.05 -14.93 11.14
CA ASP A 72 -25.30 -13.75 11.57
C ASP A 72 -23.89 -14.13 12.07
N PHE A 73 -22.88 -13.40 11.63
CA PHE A 73 -21.48 -13.64 11.97
C PHE A 73 -21.18 -13.40 13.46
N THR A 74 -21.98 -12.60 14.16
CA THR A 74 -21.87 -12.39 15.61
C THR A 74 -21.99 -13.69 16.42
N LYS A 75 -22.63 -14.72 15.85
CA LYS A 75 -22.81 -16.04 16.47
C LYS A 75 -21.63 -16.99 16.25
N TYR A 76 -20.63 -16.60 15.41
CA TYR A 76 -19.51 -17.48 15.09
C TYR A 76 -18.40 -17.39 16.14
N ARG A 77 -17.88 -18.57 16.50
CA ARG A 77 -16.76 -18.76 17.42
C ARG A 77 -15.58 -19.40 16.69
N PHE A 78 -14.39 -19.41 17.27
CA PHE A 78 -13.20 -19.94 16.61
C PHE A 78 -13.30 -21.43 16.22
N ARG A 79 -14.08 -22.22 16.95
CA ARG A 79 -14.42 -23.61 16.59
C ARG A 79 -15.16 -23.73 15.26
N ASP A 80 -15.88 -22.69 14.85
CA ASP A 80 -16.67 -22.68 13.62
C ASP A 80 -15.80 -22.38 12.37
N LEU A 81 -14.54 -21.93 12.56
CA LEU A 81 -13.57 -21.74 11.48
C LEU A 81 -12.97 -23.08 11.05
N THR A 82 -13.77 -23.89 10.39
CA THR A 82 -13.33 -25.17 9.81
C THR A 82 -12.68 -24.96 8.45
N GLU A 83 -11.96 -25.97 7.97
CA GLU A 83 -11.40 -25.97 6.61
C GLU A 83 -12.50 -25.76 5.55
N LYS A 84 -13.67 -26.41 5.71
CA LYS A 84 -14.82 -26.22 4.83
C LYS A 84 -15.31 -24.76 4.84
N PHE A 85 -15.41 -24.14 6.01
CA PHE A 85 -15.78 -22.72 6.12
C PHE A 85 -14.82 -21.83 5.31
N LEU A 86 -13.51 -22.08 5.41
CA LEU A 86 -12.49 -21.32 4.69
C LEU A 86 -12.55 -21.57 3.18
N GLN A 87 -12.82 -22.80 2.75
CA GLN A 87 -13.03 -23.15 1.33
C GLN A 87 -14.23 -22.40 0.76
N ASP A 88 -15.37 -22.46 1.42
CA ASP A 88 -16.60 -21.77 1.02
C ASP A 88 -16.39 -20.23 0.99
N PHE A 89 -15.66 -19.67 1.95
CA PHE A 89 -15.32 -18.24 1.98
C PHE A 89 -14.43 -17.86 0.78
N VAL A 90 -13.43 -18.65 0.43
CA VAL A 90 -12.57 -18.42 -0.72
C VAL A 90 -13.38 -18.43 -2.02
N VAL A 91 -14.23 -19.45 -2.22
CA VAL A 91 -15.08 -19.55 -3.41
C VAL A 91 -16.02 -18.33 -3.51
N TRP A 92 -16.65 -17.96 -2.39
CA TRP A 92 -17.52 -16.79 -2.34
C TRP A 92 -16.80 -15.49 -2.74
N ILE A 93 -15.56 -15.28 -2.24
CA ILE A 93 -14.74 -14.12 -2.62
C ILE A 93 -14.44 -14.14 -4.12
N GLN A 94 -14.04 -15.30 -4.67
CA GLN A 94 -13.64 -15.44 -6.08
C GLN A 94 -14.81 -15.19 -7.02
N VAL A 95 -15.98 -15.78 -6.75
CA VAL A 95 -17.20 -15.58 -7.56
C VAL A 95 -17.63 -14.11 -7.56
N ARG A 96 -17.60 -13.46 -6.39
CA ARG A 96 -17.97 -12.06 -6.27
C ARG A 96 -16.96 -11.12 -6.93
N ALA A 97 -15.69 -11.49 -6.91
CA ALA A 97 -14.62 -10.74 -7.54
C ALA A 97 -14.63 -10.85 -9.06
N ALA A 98 -14.90 -12.05 -9.59
CA ALA A 98 -15.02 -12.29 -11.02
C ALA A 98 -16.14 -11.42 -11.65
N LYS A 99 -17.28 -11.28 -10.99
CA LYS A 99 -18.37 -10.38 -11.40
C LYS A 99 -17.95 -8.91 -11.48
N ARG A 100 -16.87 -8.52 -10.79
CA ARG A 100 -16.30 -7.16 -10.76
C ARG A 100 -15.00 -7.03 -11.56
N GLY A 101 -14.62 -8.05 -12.33
CA GLY A 101 -13.39 -8.09 -13.11
C GLY A 101 -12.11 -8.05 -12.29
N ASN A 102 -12.10 -8.61 -11.05
CA ASN A 102 -10.91 -8.63 -10.20
C ASN A 102 -10.72 -9.97 -9.47
N THR A 103 -9.64 -10.11 -8.68
CA THR A 103 -9.25 -11.37 -8.00
C THR A 103 -9.70 -11.46 -6.53
N GLY A 104 -10.33 -10.41 -5.98
CA GLY A 104 -10.94 -10.38 -4.65
C GLY A 104 -10.02 -10.36 -3.44
N ASP A 105 -8.70 -10.24 -3.61
CA ASP A 105 -7.72 -10.25 -2.49
C ASP A 105 -7.88 -11.43 -1.52
N VAL A 106 -8.08 -12.64 -2.05
CA VAL A 106 -8.24 -13.88 -1.27
C VAL A 106 -7.06 -14.06 -0.30
N SER A 107 -5.82 -13.94 -0.81
CA SER A 107 -4.60 -14.12 0.00
C SER A 107 -4.53 -13.11 1.15
N GLY A 108 -4.86 -11.83 0.90
CA GLY A 108 -4.87 -10.80 1.92
C GLY A 108 -5.90 -11.05 3.02
N LYS A 109 -7.11 -11.49 2.66
CA LYS A 109 -8.17 -11.81 3.63
C LYS A 109 -7.83 -13.05 4.46
N LEU A 110 -7.35 -14.14 3.83
CA LEU A 110 -6.95 -15.35 4.55
C LEU A 110 -5.79 -15.09 5.52
N ARG A 111 -4.78 -14.32 5.10
CA ARG A 111 -3.65 -13.97 5.98
C ARG A 111 -4.10 -13.15 7.18
N LYS A 112 -5.03 -12.22 7.00
CA LYS A 112 -5.59 -11.45 8.13
C LYS A 112 -6.42 -12.32 9.06
N LEU A 113 -7.26 -13.20 8.51
CA LEU A 113 -8.04 -14.12 9.33
C LEU A 113 -7.13 -15.07 10.12
N LYS A 114 -6.05 -15.58 9.50
CA LYS A 114 -5.04 -16.36 10.19
C LYS A 114 -4.34 -15.55 11.29
N ALA A 115 -4.03 -14.28 11.05
CA ALA A 115 -3.44 -13.41 12.06
C ALA A 115 -4.41 -13.15 13.24
N VAL A 116 -5.72 -13.05 12.99
CA VAL A 116 -6.74 -12.99 14.04
C VAL A 116 -6.75 -14.27 14.88
N CYS A 117 -6.66 -15.44 14.22
CA CYS A 117 -6.60 -16.73 14.94
C CYS A 117 -5.32 -16.85 15.78
N LEU A 118 -4.16 -16.40 15.26
CA LEU A 118 -2.91 -16.39 16.02
C LEU A 118 -3.02 -15.47 17.25
N TYR A 119 -3.51 -14.26 17.04
CA TYR A 119 -3.73 -13.30 18.12
C TYR A 119 -4.69 -13.86 19.18
N ALA A 120 -5.82 -14.46 18.77
CA ALA A 120 -6.77 -15.10 19.67
C ALA A 120 -6.11 -16.22 20.50
N LYS A 121 -5.27 -17.05 19.84
CA LYS A 121 -4.52 -18.12 20.52
C LYS A 121 -3.55 -17.57 21.56
N GLU A 122 -2.83 -16.49 21.23
CA GLU A 122 -1.92 -15.79 22.16
C GLU A 122 -2.67 -15.21 23.37
N GLN A 123 -3.93 -14.81 23.19
CA GLN A 123 -4.80 -14.32 24.27
C GLN A 123 -5.47 -15.47 25.06
N GLY A 124 -5.15 -16.73 24.78
CA GLY A 124 -5.71 -17.89 25.47
C GLY A 124 -7.14 -18.28 25.05
N VAL A 125 -7.62 -17.79 23.90
CA VAL A 125 -8.95 -18.15 23.38
C VAL A 125 -9.00 -19.65 23.03
N TYR A 126 -10.06 -20.32 23.51
CA TYR A 126 -10.24 -21.76 23.33
C TYR A 126 -10.65 -22.13 21.89
N ASN A 127 -10.30 -23.36 21.51
CA ASN A 127 -10.74 -23.99 20.24
C ASN A 127 -10.32 -23.23 18.98
N VAL A 128 -9.20 -22.50 19.00
CA VAL A 128 -8.64 -21.86 17.82
C VAL A 128 -7.97 -22.91 16.93
N ASN A 129 -8.61 -23.24 15.80
CA ASN A 129 -8.12 -24.26 14.87
C ASN A 129 -7.24 -23.63 13.77
N LEU A 130 -5.93 -23.60 13.99
CA LEU A 130 -4.96 -23.15 12.96
C LEU A 130 -4.76 -24.18 11.85
N ASN A 131 -5.05 -25.45 12.08
CA ASN A 131 -4.90 -26.52 11.09
C ASN A 131 -5.90 -26.34 9.93
N ALA A 132 -7.02 -25.65 10.15
CA ALA A 132 -7.98 -25.30 9.08
C ALA A 132 -7.34 -24.53 7.91
N PHE A 133 -6.18 -23.88 8.13
CA PHE A 133 -5.45 -23.17 7.10
C PHE A 133 -4.44 -24.07 6.34
N GLY A 134 -4.34 -25.35 6.66
CA GLY A 134 -3.35 -26.28 6.10
C GLY A 134 -3.41 -26.39 4.58
N SER A 135 -4.61 -26.57 4.02
CA SER A 135 -4.86 -26.66 2.56
C SER A 135 -4.68 -25.33 1.81
N PHE A 136 -4.50 -24.23 2.53
CA PHE A 136 -4.35 -22.89 1.93
C PHE A 136 -2.89 -22.40 1.90
N LYS A 137 -1.90 -23.24 2.19
CA LYS A 137 -0.48 -22.84 2.26
C LYS A 137 -0.04 -22.03 1.04
N GLU A 138 -0.39 -22.49 -0.17
CA GLU A 138 -0.05 -21.77 -1.42
C GLU A 138 -0.78 -20.43 -1.56
N LYS A 139 -2.05 -20.35 -1.14
CA LYS A 139 -2.83 -19.11 -1.17
C LYS A 139 -2.37 -18.10 -0.10
N LEU A 140 -1.73 -18.57 0.95
CA LEU A 140 -1.15 -17.75 2.02
C LEU A 140 0.23 -17.20 1.65
N LYS A 141 0.95 -17.79 0.70
CA LYS A 141 2.23 -17.26 0.22
C LYS A 141 2.07 -15.89 -0.40
N HIS A 142 3.07 -15.06 -0.21
CA HIS A 142 3.16 -13.81 -0.95
C HIS A 142 3.43 -14.12 -2.42
N ARG A 143 2.49 -13.78 -3.29
CA ARG A 143 2.77 -13.85 -4.73
C ARG A 143 3.84 -12.83 -5.08
N ILE A 144 4.87 -13.26 -5.78
CA ILE A 144 5.82 -12.37 -6.43
C ILE A 144 5.03 -11.70 -7.56
N THR A 145 4.84 -10.40 -7.45
CA THR A 145 4.19 -9.62 -8.50
C THR A 145 5.26 -8.88 -9.29
N THR A 146 5.22 -9.00 -10.61
CA THR A 146 6.05 -8.17 -11.46
C THR A 146 5.63 -6.71 -11.29
N PRO A 147 6.56 -5.80 -11.02
CA PRO A 147 6.25 -4.39 -10.93
C PRO A 147 5.68 -3.86 -12.25
N LYS A 148 4.69 -2.99 -12.14
CA LYS A 148 4.05 -2.37 -13.30
C LYS A 148 4.74 -1.05 -13.62
N GLY A 149 5.99 -1.12 -14.04
CA GLY A 149 6.70 -0.01 -14.67
C GLY A 149 6.23 0.20 -16.10
N VAL A 150 6.55 1.34 -16.68
CA VAL A 150 6.41 1.60 -18.11
C VAL A 150 7.80 1.78 -18.72
N SER A 151 7.89 1.61 -20.04
CA SER A 151 9.16 1.74 -20.75
C SER A 151 9.69 3.20 -20.72
N PRO A 152 10.98 3.41 -20.93
CA PRO A 152 11.58 4.76 -21.02
C PRO A 152 10.89 5.66 -22.05
N GLU A 153 10.47 5.10 -23.19
CA GLU A 153 9.80 5.84 -24.26
C GLU A 153 8.44 6.36 -23.80
N VAL A 154 7.66 5.56 -23.07
CA VAL A 154 6.38 5.98 -22.48
C VAL A 154 6.61 7.09 -21.44
N MET A 155 7.65 6.97 -20.60
CA MET A 155 7.99 8.03 -19.66
C MET A 155 8.37 9.32 -20.38
N GLN A 156 9.16 9.23 -21.46
CA GLN A 156 9.54 10.38 -22.27
C GLN A 156 8.33 11.07 -22.92
N GLN A 157 7.36 10.29 -23.43
CA GLN A 157 6.11 10.85 -23.97
C GLN A 157 5.31 11.60 -22.90
N ILE A 158 5.29 11.11 -21.66
CA ILE A 158 4.61 11.78 -20.56
C ILE A 158 5.38 13.05 -20.13
N GLU A 159 6.72 13.02 -20.09
CA GLU A 159 7.56 14.15 -19.76
C GLU A 159 7.43 15.29 -20.78
N SER A 160 7.40 14.94 -22.07
CA SER A 160 7.35 15.88 -23.19
C SER A 160 5.92 16.30 -23.58
N PHE A 161 4.90 15.83 -22.84
CA PHE A 161 3.52 16.16 -23.15
C PHE A 161 3.26 17.67 -23.13
N ASP A 162 2.57 18.17 -24.16
CA ASP A 162 2.27 19.59 -24.28
C ASP A 162 1.39 20.07 -23.11
N ARG A 163 1.98 20.88 -22.25
CA ARG A 163 1.33 21.42 -21.05
C ARG A 163 0.20 22.39 -21.35
N MET A 164 0.18 23.00 -22.54
CA MET A 164 -0.91 23.88 -22.97
C MET A 164 -2.25 23.14 -23.11
N LEU A 165 -2.22 21.82 -23.30
CA LEU A 165 -3.38 20.98 -23.36
C LEU A 165 -3.92 20.58 -21.96
N LEU A 166 -3.27 21.03 -20.89
CA LEU A 166 -3.62 20.76 -19.50
C LEU A 166 -4.04 22.05 -18.80
N THR A 167 -5.04 21.95 -17.94
CA THR A 167 -5.36 23.03 -17.01
C THR A 167 -4.22 23.24 -16.01
N LYS A 168 -4.12 24.40 -15.36
CA LYS A 168 -3.12 24.68 -14.31
C LYS A 168 -3.11 23.62 -13.21
N LYS A 169 -4.29 23.09 -12.83
CA LYS A 169 -4.37 22.00 -11.83
C LYS A 169 -3.84 20.68 -12.37
N GLU A 170 -4.11 20.35 -13.62
CA GLU A 170 -3.59 19.12 -14.25
C GLU A 170 -2.08 19.21 -14.43
N GLN A 171 -1.53 20.39 -14.80
CA GLN A 171 -0.08 20.62 -14.82
C GLN A 171 0.55 20.36 -13.46
N PHE A 172 -0.05 20.84 -12.37
CA PHE A 172 0.40 20.54 -11.01
C PHE A 172 0.35 19.03 -10.70
N TYR A 173 -0.69 18.32 -11.12
CA TYR A 173 -0.80 16.87 -10.90
C TYR A 173 0.24 16.10 -11.72
N LEU A 174 0.54 16.52 -12.94
CA LEU A 174 1.63 15.98 -13.74
C LEU A 174 2.99 16.23 -13.06
N ASP A 175 3.22 17.44 -12.55
CA ASP A 175 4.46 17.79 -11.85
C ASP A 175 4.66 16.93 -10.58
N LEU A 176 3.62 16.64 -9.83
CA LEU A 176 3.71 15.73 -8.67
C LEU A 176 4.10 14.30 -9.08
N PHE A 177 3.61 13.81 -10.21
CA PHE A 177 3.99 12.51 -10.75
C PHE A 177 5.45 12.50 -11.22
N LEU A 178 5.84 13.50 -11.99
CA LEU A 178 7.22 13.62 -12.51
C LEU A 178 8.22 13.81 -11.36
N PHE A 179 7.89 14.65 -10.37
CA PHE A 179 8.69 14.78 -9.16
C PHE A 179 8.84 13.43 -8.44
N SER A 180 7.74 12.70 -8.27
CA SER A 180 7.81 11.35 -7.69
C SER A 180 8.76 10.44 -8.45
N TYR A 181 8.73 10.48 -9.78
CA TYR A 181 9.63 9.71 -10.64
C TYR A 181 11.09 10.11 -10.46
N TYR A 182 11.41 11.40 -10.52
CA TYR A 182 12.77 11.91 -10.35
C TYR A 182 13.31 11.75 -8.93
N ALA A 183 12.43 11.73 -7.94
CA ALA A 183 12.75 11.58 -6.52
C ALA A 183 12.68 10.11 -6.05
N GLY A 184 13.31 9.18 -6.79
CA GLY A 184 13.43 7.77 -6.38
C GLY A 184 12.11 6.99 -6.36
N GLY A 185 11.09 7.45 -7.08
CA GLY A 185 9.76 6.88 -7.05
C GLY A 185 9.06 7.10 -5.71
N MET A 186 9.20 8.28 -5.13
CA MET A 186 8.59 8.64 -3.85
C MET A 186 7.07 8.42 -3.87
N SER A 187 6.51 7.86 -2.80
CA SER A 187 5.07 7.55 -2.79
C SER A 187 4.21 8.80 -2.68
N ALA A 188 2.95 8.74 -3.18
CA ALA A 188 2.04 9.89 -3.16
C ALA A 188 1.90 10.55 -1.78
N ILE A 189 1.89 9.76 -0.71
CA ILE A 189 1.79 10.29 0.64
C ILE A 189 3.07 11.00 1.06
N ASP A 190 4.22 10.46 0.70
CA ASP A 190 5.52 11.04 1.04
C ASP A 190 5.75 12.34 0.27
N VAL A 191 5.41 12.39 -1.04
CA VAL A 191 5.45 13.62 -1.84
C VAL A 191 4.48 14.68 -1.30
N CYS A 192 3.23 14.32 -1.04
CA CYS A 192 2.23 15.28 -0.58
C CYS A 192 2.54 15.85 0.81
N LEU A 193 3.29 15.14 1.63
CA LEU A 193 3.63 15.55 2.99
C LEU A 193 5.11 15.96 3.15
N LEU A 194 5.85 16.05 2.04
CA LEU A 194 7.24 16.46 2.03
C LEU A 194 7.39 17.89 2.59
N THR A 195 8.35 18.07 3.49
CA THR A 195 8.65 19.34 4.14
C THR A 195 10.04 19.84 3.78
N ARG A 196 10.28 21.14 3.86
CA ARG A 196 11.55 21.78 3.46
C ARG A 196 12.72 21.37 4.34
N ASP A 197 12.47 21.09 5.62
CA ASP A 197 13.49 20.58 6.57
C ASP A 197 14.00 19.17 6.22
N GLN A 198 13.29 18.45 5.33
CA GLN A 198 13.73 17.16 4.78
C GLN A 198 14.66 17.31 3.57
N ILE A 199 14.85 18.54 3.07
CA ILE A 199 15.76 18.88 1.97
C ILE A 199 17.03 19.45 2.60
N LYS A 200 18.17 18.75 2.39
CA LYS A 200 19.48 19.12 2.93
C LYS A 200 20.55 18.77 1.90
N ASP A 201 21.44 19.70 1.62
CA ASP A 201 22.64 19.47 0.78
C ASP A 201 22.32 18.72 -0.52
N ASP A 202 21.35 19.22 -1.29
CA ASP A 202 20.86 18.61 -2.54
C ASP A 202 20.33 17.17 -2.40
N GLN A 203 19.90 16.79 -1.19
CA GLN A 203 19.28 15.52 -0.94
C GLN A 203 17.93 15.68 -0.21
N ILE A 204 17.03 14.76 -0.50
CA ILE A 204 15.81 14.58 0.29
C ILE A 204 16.05 13.41 1.24
N ILE A 205 16.04 13.68 2.55
CA ILE A 205 16.20 12.67 3.59
C ILE A 205 14.88 12.54 4.34
N TYR A 206 14.23 11.39 4.20
CA TYR A 206 12.91 11.18 4.82
C TYR A 206 12.69 9.73 5.23
N GLU A 207 11.87 9.53 6.25
CA GLU A 207 11.36 8.21 6.61
C GLU A 207 10.09 7.91 5.83
N ARG A 208 10.07 6.78 5.15
CA ARG A 208 8.89 6.35 4.39
C ARG A 208 7.69 6.15 5.32
N THR A 209 6.57 6.77 5.01
CA THR A 209 5.34 6.70 5.83
C THR A 209 4.85 5.27 6.05
N LYS A 210 5.02 4.38 5.06
CA LYS A 210 4.51 3.00 5.13
C LYS A 210 5.49 2.00 5.75
N TYR A 211 6.79 2.30 5.76
CA TYR A 211 7.82 1.35 6.15
C TYR A 211 8.83 2.05 7.07
N ASP A 212 9.42 1.30 8.00
CA ASP A 212 10.44 1.81 8.93
C ASP A 212 11.81 1.83 8.23
N LYS A 213 11.89 2.60 7.13
CA LYS A 213 13.12 2.80 6.36
C LYS A 213 13.26 4.24 5.95
N GLN A 214 14.46 4.77 6.15
CA GLN A 214 14.88 6.05 5.62
C GLN A 214 15.21 5.89 4.13
N ALA A 215 14.85 6.88 3.33
CA ALA A 215 15.31 7.04 1.96
C ALA A 215 16.17 8.31 1.88
N ARG A 216 17.22 8.25 1.07
CA ARG A 216 18.10 9.37 0.74
C ARG A 216 18.11 9.53 -0.76
N VAL A 217 17.45 10.56 -1.24
CA VAL A 217 17.25 10.79 -2.67
C VAL A 217 18.07 12.00 -3.08
N ILE A 218 18.91 11.85 -4.09
CA ILE A 218 19.65 12.96 -4.70
C ILE A 218 18.65 13.80 -5.51
N ILE A 219 18.67 15.11 -5.33
CA ILE A 219 17.84 16.04 -6.09
C ILE A 219 18.56 16.34 -7.41
N ILE A 220 18.02 15.86 -8.51
CA ILE A 220 18.48 16.21 -9.85
C ILE A 220 17.79 17.49 -10.31
N ASP A 221 18.37 18.19 -11.32
CA ASP A 221 17.88 19.48 -11.82
C ASP A 221 16.38 19.48 -12.14
N LYS A 222 15.88 18.45 -12.82
CA LYS A 222 14.45 18.31 -13.11
C LYS A 222 13.56 18.26 -11.86
N ALA A 223 14.06 17.70 -10.76
CA ALA A 223 13.33 17.66 -9.50
C ALA A 223 13.42 19.03 -8.78
N ALA A 224 14.59 19.69 -8.83
CA ALA A 224 14.80 21.02 -8.29
C ALA A 224 13.89 22.05 -8.97
N ASP A 225 13.79 22.04 -10.29
CA ASP A 225 12.90 22.92 -11.07
C ASP A 225 11.43 22.79 -10.63
N ILE A 226 10.97 21.56 -10.37
CA ILE A 226 9.61 21.35 -9.89
C ILE A 226 9.43 21.89 -8.48
N ILE A 227 10.40 21.71 -7.58
CA ILE A 227 10.37 22.27 -6.22
C ILE A 227 10.28 23.80 -6.27
N GLU A 228 11.13 24.43 -7.07
CA GLU A 228 11.21 25.90 -7.18
C GLU A 228 9.90 26.48 -7.75
N ARG A 229 9.28 25.82 -8.72
CA ARG A 229 8.01 26.23 -9.33
C ARG A 229 6.89 26.44 -8.31
N TYR A 230 6.87 25.64 -7.23
CA TYR A 230 5.82 25.70 -6.20
C TYR A 230 6.27 26.33 -4.88
N ARG A 231 7.46 26.92 -4.85
CA ARG A 231 8.07 27.47 -3.64
C ARG A 231 7.19 28.50 -2.93
N THR A 232 6.57 29.40 -3.68
CA THR A 232 5.74 30.49 -3.16
C THR A 232 4.29 30.08 -2.88
N GLU A 233 3.81 29.00 -3.50
CA GLU A 233 2.42 28.53 -3.36
C GLU A 233 2.24 27.56 -2.20
N ALA A 234 3.33 26.97 -1.70
CA ALA A 234 3.29 25.95 -0.67
C ALA A 234 2.94 26.54 0.71
N TYR A 235 2.06 25.84 1.42
CA TYR A 235 1.62 26.27 2.75
C TYR A 235 2.63 25.87 3.84
N MET A 236 2.97 26.82 4.69
CA MET A 236 3.94 26.62 5.80
C MET A 236 5.26 25.98 5.31
N ASN A 237 5.68 24.91 5.98
CA ASN A 237 6.93 24.21 5.69
C ASN A 237 6.81 23.11 4.62
N TYR A 238 5.65 22.92 4.00
CA TYR A 238 5.50 21.95 2.92
C TYR A 238 6.23 22.39 1.65
N VAL A 239 6.70 21.42 0.86
CA VAL A 239 7.36 21.67 -0.44
C VAL A 239 6.31 21.97 -1.51
N PHE A 240 5.17 21.30 -1.46
CA PHE A 240 4.09 21.42 -2.46
C PHE A 240 2.78 21.96 -1.86
N PRO A 241 1.95 22.69 -2.61
CA PRO A 241 0.67 23.24 -2.15
C PRO A 241 -0.43 22.16 -2.02
N THR A 242 -0.06 20.99 -1.52
CA THR A 242 -0.95 19.84 -1.30
C THR A 242 -1.81 20.01 -0.05
N ILE A 243 -1.31 20.70 0.96
CA ILE A 243 -1.96 20.95 2.24
C ILE A 243 -2.24 22.45 2.37
N LYS A 244 -3.46 22.81 2.77
CA LYS A 244 -3.92 24.22 2.83
C LYS A 244 -4.38 24.68 4.22
N ARG A 245 -4.29 23.86 5.26
CA ARG A 245 -4.80 24.20 6.61
C ARG A 245 -3.83 23.75 7.69
N CYS A 246 -3.75 24.53 8.78
CA CYS A 246 -3.02 24.14 10.00
C CYS A 246 -3.60 22.87 10.62
N ASN A 247 -2.72 22.05 11.17
CA ASN A 247 -3.02 20.90 12.04
C ASN A 247 -4.22 20.04 11.60
N PRO A 248 -4.29 19.56 10.36
CA PRO A 248 -5.34 18.64 9.98
C PRO A 248 -5.11 17.29 10.66
N THR A 249 -6.18 16.63 11.10
CA THR A 249 -6.09 15.27 11.64
C THR A 249 -5.48 14.32 10.59
N GLN A 250 -4.80 13.27 11.04
CA GLN A 250 -4.21 12.25 10.14
C GLN A 250 -5.23 11.71 9.13
N GLN A 251 -6.46 11.49 9.56
CA GLN A 251 -7.53 11.02 8.68
C GLN A 251 -7.86 12.03 7.57
N LYS A 252 -7.92 13.32 7.89
CA LYS A 252 -8.14 14.40 6.90
C LYS A 252 -6.96 14.51 5.93
N LEU A 253 -5.71 14.41 6.44
CA LEU A 253 -4.50 14.38 5.62
C LEU A 253 -4.55 13.20 4.62
N TYR A 254 -4.81 12.00 5.09
CA TYR A 254 -4.87 10.81 4.23
C TYR A 254 -6.02 10.89 3.22
N GLY A 255 -7.16 11.43 3.61
CA GLY A 255 -8.27 11.68 2.69
C GLY A 255 -7.91 12.71 1.61
N ARG A 256 -7.11 13.73 1.95
CA ARG A 256 -6.60 14.70 0.99
C ARG A 256 -5.61 14.08 0.01
N VAL A 257 -4.62 13.36 0.53
CA VAL A 257 -3.64 12.64 -0.30
C VAL A 257 -4.34 11.66 -1.24
N LYS A 258 -5.34 10.91 -0.76
CA LYS A 258 -6.12 9.99 -1.60
C LYS A 258 -6.75 10.73 -2.78
N ARG A 259 -7.43 11.87 -2.54
CA ARG A 259 -8.04 12.67 -3.61
C ARG A 259 -7.01 13.23 -4.60
N ILE A 260 -5.86 13.70 -4.12
CA ILE A 260 -4.78 14.15 -5.00
C ILE A 260 -4.28 12.99 -5.87
N ASN A 261 -4.04 11.83 -5.28
CA ASN A 261 -3.62 10.65 -6.03
C ASN A 261 -4.65 10.22 -7.10
N GLU A 262 -5.94 10.32 -6.80
CA GLU A 262 -7.01 10.07 -7.78
C GLU A 262 -6.92 11.07 -8.94
N LYS A 263 -6.74 12.36 -8.65
CA LYS A 263 -6.61 13.42 -9.67
C LYS A 263 -5.33 13.30 -10.51
N VAL A 264 -4.21 12.92 -9.90
CA VAL A 264 -2.98 12.58 -10.65
C VAL A 264 -3.25 11.43 -11.61
N ASN A 265 -3.90 10.36 -11.15
CA ASN A 265 -4.20 9.21 -12.01
C ASN A 265 -5.18 9.56 -13.15
N GLU A 266 -6.18 10.42 -12.90
CA GLU A 266 -7.09 10.93 -13.94
C GLU A 266 -6.32 11.75 -15.00
N THR A 267 -5.39 12.63 -14.56
CA THR A 267 -4.55 13.41 -15.46
C THR A 267 -3.63 12.53 -16.29
N LEU A 268 -2.99 11.53 -15.67
CA LEU A 268 -2.16 10.57 -16.39
C LEU A 268 -2.97 9.76 -17.40
N GLN A 269 -4.19 9.34 -17.07
CA GLN A 269 -5.06 8.66 -18.01
C GLN A 269 -5.40 9.55 -19.22
N LYS A 270 -5.74 10.82 -19.01
CA LYS A 270 -5.97 11.80 -20.07
C LYS A 270 -4.77 11.96 -20.99
N ILE A 271 -3.56 12.00 -20.43
CA ILE A 271 -2.30 12.06 -21.21
C ILE A 271 -2.12 10.77 -22.00
N CYS A 272 -2.28 9.60 -21.37
CA CYS A 272 -2.15 8.31 -22.04
C CYS A 272 -3.11 8.17 -23.22
N ASP A 273 -4.37 8.59 -23.05
CA ASP A 273 -5.39 8.53 -24.12
C ASP A 273 -4.99 9.41 -25.31
N ARG A 274 -4.46 10.61 -25.06
CA ARG A 274 -4.01 11.52 -26.11
C ARG A 274 -2.72 11.07 -26.83
N CYS A 275 -1.83 10.40 -26.11
CA CYS A 275 -0.60 9.85 -26.66
C CYS A 275 -0.76 8.42 -27.20
N SER A 276 -1.97 7.85 -27.20
CA SER A 276 -2.25 6.46 -27.61
C SER A 276 -1.43 5.43 -26.80
N ILE A 277 -1.10 5.75 -25.54
CA ILE A 277 -0.37 4.85 -24.63
C ILE A 277 -1.35 3.80 -24.09
N LYS A 278 -1.15 2.54 -24.47
CA LYS A 278 -2.01 1.42 -24.06
C LYS A 278 -1.77 0.93 -22.62
N SER A 279 -0.60 1.19 -22.07
CA SER A 279 -0.25 0.79 -20.72
C SER A 279 -0.93 1.68 -19.69
N ARG A 280 -1.45 1.05 -18.62
CA ARG A 280 -2.06 1.80 -17.52
C ARG A 280 -0.98 2.49 -16.68
N VAL A 281 -0.92 3.80 -16.75
CA VAL A 281 -0.04 4.63 -15.94
C VAL A 281 -0.79 5.14 -14.70
N THR A 282 -0.16 5.03 -13.54
CA THR A 282 -0.69 5.54 -12.26
C THR A 282 0.46 6.15 -11.46
N TRP A 283 0.18 6.88 -10.38
CA TRP A 283 1.27 7.40 -9.53
C TRP A 283 2.25 6.30 -9.08
N GLY A 284 1.73 5.10 -8.76
CA GLY A 284 2.58 3.98 -8.37
C GLY A 284 3.55 3.51 -9.46
N THR A 285 3.25 3.78 -10.72
CA THR A 285 4.09 3.46 -11.87
C THR A 285 5.43 4.22 -11.82
N ALA A 286 5.45 5.46 -11.31
CA ALA A 286 6.66 6.26 -11.17
C ALA A 286 7.79 5.49 -10.47
N ARG A 287 7.45 4.82 -9.36
CA ARG A 287 8.43 4.04 -8.61
C ARG A 287 8.94 2.82 -9.36
N SER A 288 8.04 2.07 -9.98
CA SER A 288 8.43 0.88 -10.73
C SER A 288 9.29 1.24 -11.92
N SER A 289 8.94 2.30 -12.66
CA SER A 289 9.72 2.78 -13.80
C SER A 289 11.09 3.35 -13.39
N TYR A 290 11.15 4.10 -12.26
CA TYR A 290 12.43 4.58 -11.73
C TYR A 290 13.37 3.43 -11.40
N ILE A 291 12.90 2.45 -10.61
CA ILE A 291 13.73 1.33 -10.17
C ILE A 291 14.17 0.49 -11.38
N SER A 292 13.26 0.17 -12.31
CA SER A 292 13.61 -0.58 -13.52
C SER A 292 14.67 0.17 -14.34
N LYS A 293 14.49 1.47 -14.58
CA LYS A 293 15.44 2.29 -15.30
C LYS A 293 16.83 2.27 -14.66
N MET A 294 16.91 2.47 -13.33
CA MET A 294 18.19 2.47 -12.61
C MET A 294 18.92 1.11 -12.72
N ILE A 295 18.16 0.00 -12.63
CA ILE A 295 18.74 -1.35 -12.83
C ILE A 295 19.20 -1.55 -14.29
N ASP A 296 18.41 -1.09 -15.26
CA ASP A 296 18.74 -1.20 -16.68
C ASP A 296 19.98 -0.37 -17.06
N GLU A 297 20.19 0.78 -16.40
CA GLU A 297 21.39 1.61 -16.53
C GLU A 297 22.62 1.04 -15.78
N GLY A 298 22.44 -0.09 -15.06
CA GLY A 298 23.55 -0.81 -14.42
C GLY A 298 23.85 -0.39 -12.98
N PHE A 299 22.98 0.42 -12.33
CA PHE A 299 23.16 0.73 -10.92
C PHE A 299 23.02 -0.52 -10.05
N HIS A 300 23.89 -0.64 -9.06
CA HIS A 300 23.85 -1.78 -8.17
C HIS A 300 22.54 -1.81 -7.35
N PRO A 301 21.88 -2.98 -7.20
CA PRO A 301 20.61 -3.09 -6.46
C PRO A 301 20.61 -2.53 -5.04
N LEU A 302 21.75 -2.53 -4.36
CA LEU A 302 21.91 -1.90 -3.03
C LEU A 302 21.77 -0.38 -3.12
N GLN A 303 22.38 0.27 -4.11
CA GLN A 303 22.28 1.71 -4.34
C GLN A 303 20.84 2.10 -4.68
N VAL A 304 20.21 1.33 -5.59
CA VAL A 304 18.81 1.55 -5.96
C VAL A 304 17.87 1.36 -4.75
N ALA A 305 18.18 0.40 -3.88
CA ALA A 305 17.41 0.16 -2.66
C ALA A 305 17.50 1.36 -1.69
N GLU A 306 18.68 1.97 -1.55
CA GLU A 306 18.89 3.15 -0.71
C GLU A 306 18.13 4.37 -1.27
N LEU A 307 18.35 4.71 -2.55
CA LEU A 307 17.68 5.81 -3.24
C LEU A 307 16.15 5.67 -3.21
N ALA A 308 15.64 4.48 -3.46
CA ALA A 308 14.20 4.23 -3.44
C ALA A 308 13.64 3.95 -2.03
N GLY A 309 14.46 3.83 -0.98
CA GLY A 309 14.02 3.44 0.36
C GLY A 309 13.36 2.05 0.38
N ASN A 310 13.87 1.10 -0.39
CA ASN A 310 13.41 -0.30 -0.42
C ASN A 310 14.37 -1.21 0.36
N SER A 311 13.99 -2.47 0.58
CA SER A 311 14.97 -3.48 0.97
C SER A 311 15.69 -4.00 -0.28
N PRO A 312 17.00 -4.31 -0.21
CA PRO A 312 17.73 -4.94 -1.29
C PRO A 312 17.04 -6.22 -1.80
N GLN A 313 16.51 -7.04 -0.88
CA GLN A 313 15.75 -8.24 -1.23
C GLN A 313 14.51 -7.93 -2.10
N THR A 314 13.85 -6.77 -1.89
CA THR A 314 12.72 -6.35 -2.72
C THR A 314 13.19 -6.02 -4.13
N ILE A 315 14.34 -5.33 -4.26
CA ILE A 315 14.92 -5.02 -5.57
C ILE A 315 15.31 -6.31 -6.29
N TYR A 316 16.08 -7.19 -5.66
CA TYR A 316 16.47 -8.47 -6.26
C TYR A 316 15.25 -9.33 -6.64
N ARG A 317 14.27 -9.46 -5.78
CA ARG A 317 13.11 -10.34 -6.00
C ARG A 317 12.17 -9.86 -7.09
N HIS A 318 12.02 -8.56 -7.26
CA HIS A 318 10.96 -7.99 -8.10
C HIS A 318 11.48 -7.27 -9.35
N TYR A 319 12.71 -6.79 -9.35
CA TYR A 319 13.25 -5.95 -10.44
C TYR A 319 14.51 -6.52 -11.06
N TYR A 320 15.34 -7.22 -10.27
CA TYR A 320 16.57 -7.82 -10.76
C TYR A 320 16.28 -9.23 -11.27
N THR A 321 15.70 -9.32 -12.45
CA THR A 321 15.52 -10.59 -13.17
C THR A 321 16.44 -10.59 -14.37
N ILE A 322 17.04 -11.74 -14.69
CA ILE A 322 17.78 -11.95 -15.94
C ILE A 322 16.74 -12.00 -17.07
N SER A 323 16.09 -10.87 -17.34
CA SER A 323 14.98 -10.80 -18.28
C SER A 323 15.43 -10.55 -19.69
N ASP A 324 16.65 -10.04 -19.90
CA ASP A 324 17.19 -9.74 -21.22
C ASP A 324 18.44 -10.56 -21.49
N LYS A 325 18.22 -11.77 -22.03
CA LYS A 325 19.32 -12.69 -22.42
C LYS A 325 20.21 -12.10 -23.49
N GLU A 326 19.67 -11.31 -24.40
CA GLU A 326 20.45 -10.67 -25.49
C GLU A 326 21.35 -9.57 -24.94
N LYS A 327 20.82 -8.71 -24.07
CA LYS A 327 21.61 -7.67 -23.39
C LYS A 327 22.71 -8.28 -22.51
N MET A 328 22.40 -9.39 -21.83
CA MET A 328 23.37 -10.12 -21.03
C MET A 328 24.44 -10.75 -21.90
N LYS A 329 24.05 -11.37 -23.03
CA LYS A 329 24.98 -11.96 -23.99
C LYS A 329 25.91 -10.87 -24.61
N GLY A 330 25.35 -9.70 -24.95
CA GLY A 330 26.15 -8.56 -25.41
C GLY A 330 27.20 -8.17 -24.36
N LYS A 331 26.80 -7.91 -23.13
CA LYS A 331 27.75 -7.56 -22.05
C LYS A 331 28.80 -8.65 -21.77
N MET A 332 28.44 -9.92 -21.89
CA MET A 332 29.41 -11.01 -21.73
C MET A 332 30.41 -11.01 -22.90
N ASN A 333 29.97 -10.79 -24.14
CA ASN A 333 30.86 -10.70 -25.28
C ASN A 333 31.81 -9.48 -25.19
N ASP A 334 31.38 -8.39 -24.53
CA ASP A 334 32.25 -7.20 -24.32
C ASP A 334 33.31 -7.45 -23.23
N ILE A 335 33.13 -8.44 -22.36
CA ILE A 335 34.07 -8.78 -21.28
C ILE A 335 35.03 -9.90 -21.70
N PHE A 336 34.59 -10.83 -22.53
CA PHE A 336 35.32 -12.00 -22.99
C PHE A 336 35.62 -11.95 -24.50
#